data_0a2f53c46f58521a873bc57486c5568e
#
_entry.id   0a2f53c46f58521a873bc57486c5568e
#
_cell.length_a   1.000
_cell.length_b   1.000
_cell.length_c   1.000
_cell.angle_alpha   90.00
_cell.angle_beta   90.00
_cell.angle_gamma   90.00
#
_symmetry.space_group_name_H-M   'P 1'
#
loop_
_entity.id
_entity.type
_entity.pdbx_description
1 polymer ?
#
loop_
_entity_poly.entity_id
_entity_poly.type
_entity_poly.pdbx_seq_one_letter_code
_entity_poly.pdbx_strand_id
1 'polypeptide(L)'
;MVNCGEELFATFENKRGTIGVVGLGYVGLPLARAIMEAGFKVIGVDVDREKIRALRAGQTYIRHIDGRYFVKKIRSKSFFCTVNFAALSQAHAIVICVPTPLTKYREPDLSFVAKTAASIVPHMRRGQLVILESTTYPGTTAEMLVPALEKSGLKCGSDFFVAFSPEREDPGNPEFDTYSIPKVVGGMDDMARELAVAFYGRVVSEVVSVSSAATAEAVKITENIFRSVNIALVNELKLIFGAMGIDIWEVVEAAKTKPFGYMPFYPGPGLGGHCIPIDPFYLSWKAREYDMPTRFIELAGQINTSMPQHVVAVCAETLNMRFSKGLNGARVLLVGLAYKKNVDDMRESPGLKLIELLERYGATVDYFDPYMPVVGILVGGGGVDDDLRPECLELPGNEVAVGDGAFHTNQVRMGCEVVAPAGGEVVYGKNSVAARQKYVGHR
;
A
#
# COMPACT_ATOMS: atom_id res chain seq x y z
N MET A 1 14.58 -27.17 34.22
CA MET A 1 14.98 -26.58 32.92
C MET A 1 14.12 -25.34 32.74
N VAL A 2 14.71 -24.16 32.67
CA VAL A 2 13.97 -22.93 32.44
C VAL A 2 13.32 -23.06 31.03
N ASN A 3 12.05 -22.73 30.95
CA ASN A 3 11.31 -22.78 29.68
C ASN A 3 11.87 -21.70 28.75
N CYS A 4 12.30 -22.04 27.54
CA CYS A 4 12.88 -21.07 26.61
C CYS A 4 11.93 -19.90 26.27
N GLY A 5 10.61 -20.09 26.43
CA GLY A 5 9.61 -19.04 26.33
C GLY A 5 9.73 -18.01 27.45
N GLU A 6 9.94 -18.43 28.69
CA GLU A 6 10.08 -17.53 29.86
C GLU A 6 11.35 -16.67 29.76
N GLU A 7 12.46 -17.26 29.30
CA GLU A 7 13.69 -16.51 29.05
C GLU A 7 13.52 -15.45 27.96
N LEU A 8 12.82 -15.83 26.90
CA LEU A 8 12.52 -14.93 25.78
C LEU A 8 11.57 -13.79 26.21
N PHE A 9 10.55 -14.11 27.02
CA PHE A 9 9.63 -13.13 27.59
C PHE A 9 10.40 -12.09 28.42
N ALA A 10 11.25 -12.53 29.34
CA ALA A 10 12.09 -11.64 30.14
C ALA A 10 13.05 -10.79 29.28
N THR A 11 13.53 -11.34 28.16
CA THR A 11 14.37 -10.62 27.20
C THR A 11 13.64 -9.45 26.55
N PHE A 12 12.36 -9.64 26.15
CA PHE A 12 11.54 -8.57 25.57
C PHE A 12 11.14 -7.54 26.62
N GLU A 13 10.71 -7.97 27.80
CA GLU A 13 10.35 -7.08 28.91
C GLU A 13 11.50 -6.11 29.26
N ASN A 14 12.72 -6.61 29.29
CA ASN A 14 13.91 -5.83 29.62
C ASN A 14 14.56 -5.12 28.42
N LYS A 15 13.97 -5.20 27.21
CA LYS A 15 14.48 -4.60 25.97
C LYS A 15 15.92 -5.03 25.61
N ARG A 16 16.33 -6.23 26.01
CA ARG A 16 17.67 -6.77 25.79
C ARG A 16 17.78 -7.59 24.52
N GLY A 17 16.65 -7.83 23.85
CA GLY A 17 16.57 -8.62 22.63
C GLY A 17 17.21 -7.94 21.42
N THR A 18 17.71 -8.78 20.51
CA THR A 18 18.04 -8.37 19.13
C THR A 18 16.93 -8.85 18.22
N ILE A 19 16.39 -7.97 17.38
CA ILE A 19 15.26 -8.24 16.51
C ILE A 19 15.74 -8.28 15.06
N GLY A 20 15.47 -9.39 14.36
CA GLY A 20 15.66 -9.51 12.93
C GLY A 20 14.44 -8.95 12.19
N VAL A 21 14.65 -8.08 11.21
CA VAL A 21 13.60 -7.60 10.30
C VAL A 21 13.99 -8.02 8.88
N VAL A 22 13.18 -8.85 8.24
CA VAL A 22 13.41 -9.36 6.89
C VAL A 22 12.47 -8.69 5.91
N GLY A 23 13.07 -8.01 4.92
CA GLY A 23 12.37 -7.10 4.01
C GLY A 23 12.40 -5.67 4.54
N LEU A 24 13.28 -4.82 3.97
CA LEU A 24 13.45 -3.42 4.35
C LEU A 24 12.72 -2.49 3.36
N GLY A 25 11.49 -2.85 3.02
CA GLY A 25 10.58 -2.07 2.20
C GLY A 25 9.76 -1.06 3.00
N TYR A 26 8.62 -0.65 2.42
CA TYR A 26 7.70 0.33 3.00
C TYR A 26 7.09 -0.09 4.35
N VAL A 27 7.12 -1.38 4.68
CA VAL A 27 6.67 -1.93 5.97
C VAL A 27 7.86 -2.13 6.91
N GLY A 28 8.85 -2.91 6.49
CA GLY A 28 9.90 -3.35 7.40
C GLY A 28 10.90 -2.26 7.81
N LEU A 29 11.11 -1.22 6.98
CA LEU A 29 12.05 -0.15 7.35
C LEU A 29 11.46 0.81 8.41
N PRO A 30 10.19 1.27 8.31
CA PRO A 30 9.51 1.99 9.40
C PRO A 30 9.44 1.18 10.69
N LEU A 31 9.08 -0.10 10.59
CA LEU A 31 9.04 -1.00 11.75
C LEU A 31 10.43 -1.14 12.41
N ALA A 32 11.49 -1.34 11.62
CA ALA A 32 12.86 -1.40 12.13
C ALA A 32 13.24 -0.12 12.89
N ARG A 33 12.78 1.03 12.41
CA ARG A 33 12.94 2.32 13.08
C ARG A 33 12.20 2.33 14.43
N ALA A 34 10.92 1.99 14.46
CA ALA A 34 10.12 1.95 15.68
C ALA A 34 10.72 1.00 16.75
N ILE A 35 11.17 -0.18 16.32
CA ILE A 35 11.85 -1.16 17.18
C ILE A 35 13.12 -0.56 17.80
N MET A 36 13.94 0.17 17.02
CA MET A 36 15.15 0.83 17.53
C MET A 36 14.83 2.02 18.45
N GLU A 37 13.76 2.74 18.20
CA GLU A 37 13.27 3.82 19.06
C GLU A 37 12.76 3.29 20.40
N ALA A 38 12.15 2.10 20.40
CA ALA A 38 11.79 1.36 21.60
C ALA A 38 12.99 0.86 22.41
N GLY A 39 14.22 0.90 21.87
CA GLY A 39 15.46 0.55 22.57
C GLY A 39 16.06 -0.82 22.23
N PHE A 40 15.47 -1.58 21.33
CA PHE A 40 16.02 -2.85 20.86
C PHE A 40 17.15 -2.66 19.84
N LYS A 41 18.02 -3.68 19.71
CA LYS A 41 18.94 -3.79 18.58
C LYS A 41 18.23 -4.43 17.40
N VAL A 42 18.54 -3.97 16.18
CA VAL A 42 17.90 -4.50 14.96
C VAL A 42 18.96 -5.03 13.99
N ILE A 43 18.68 -6.22 13.45
CA ILE A 43 19.34 -6.81 12.29
C ILE A 43 18.37 -6.72 11.12
N GLY A 44 18.62 -5.80 10.19
CA GLY A 44 17.84 -5.67 8.96
C GLY A 44 18.41 -6.58 7.85
N VAL A 45 17.57 -7.42 7.28
CA VAL A 45 17.95 -8.29 6.15
C VAL A 45 17.09 -7.96 4.94
N ASP A 46 17.71 -7.68 3.81
CA ASP A 46 17.01 -7.53 2.52
C ASP A 46 17.86 -8.18 1.42
N VAL A 47 17.21 -8.83 0.46
CA VAL A 47 17.90 -9.46 -0.69
C VAL A 47 18.46 -8.43 -1.67
N ASP A 48 17.91 -7.22 -1.66
CA ASP A 48 18.32 -6.11 -2.51
C ASP A 48 19.59 -5.45 -1.95
N ARG A 49 20.69 -5.63 -2.67
CA ARG A 49 22.01 -5.06 -2.31
C ARG A 49 22.03 -3.54 -2.38
N GLU A 50 21.22 -2.94 -3.27
CA GLU A 50 21.18 -1.48 -3.44
C GLU A 50 20.52 -0.82 -2.22
N LYS A 51 19.45 -1.39 -1.67
CA LYS A 51 18.83 -0.92 -0.42
C LYS A 51 19.84 -0.96 0.74
N ILE A 52 20.57 -2.07 0.88
CA ILE A 52 21.59 -2.21 1.93
C ILE A 52 22.71 -1.18 1.74
N ARG A 53 23.13 -0.94 0.51
CA ARG A 53 24.15 0.09 0.19
C ARG A 53 23.64 1.49 0.52
N ALA A 54 22.42 1.82 0.11
CA ALA A 54 21.78 3.10 0.38
C ALA A 54 21.68 3.38 1.89
N LEU A 55 21.18 2.43 2.68
CA LEU A 55 21.08 2.57 4.14
C LEU A 55 22.45 2.82 4.80
N ARG A 56 23.49 2.12 4.36
CA ARG A 56 24.87 2.32 4.86
C ARG A 56 25.44 3.68 4.48
N ALA A 57 25.04 4.20 3.32
CA ALA A 57 25.45 5.52 2.83
C ALA A 57 24.59 6.67 3.40
N GLY A 58 23.50 6.37 4.13
CA GLY A 58 22.58 7.38 4.63
C GLY A 58 21.67 7.98 3.57
N GLN A 59 21.53 7.29 2.44
CA GLN A 59 20.58 7.63 1.39
C GLN A 59 19.23 7.03 1.70
N THR A 60 18.17 7.75 1.35
CA THR A 60 16.79 7.22 1.45
C THR A 60 16.33 6.69 0.11
N TYR A 61 15.59 5.59 0.14
CA TYR A 61 14.80 5.06 -0.98
C TYR A 61 13.30 5.03 -0.64
N ILE A 62 12.94 5.53 0.53
CA ILE A 62 11.56 5.77 0.97
C ILE A 62 11.47 7.23 1.38
N ARG A 63 10.71 8.03 0.66
CA ARG A 63 10.76 9.50 0.68
C ARG A 63 10.56 10.13 2.06
N HIS A 64 9.67 9.57 2.88
CA HIS A 64 9.34 10.07 4.21
C HIS A 64 10.28 9.55 5.33
N ILE A 65 11.32 8.77 4.99
CA ILE A 65 12.28 8.22 5.95
C ILE A 65 13.66 8.86 5.74
N ASP A 66 14.20 9.52 6.77
CA ASP A 66 15.56 10.08 6.72
C ASP A 66 16.63 8.98 6.83
N GLY A 67 17.35 8.74 5.75
CA GLY A 67 18.43 7.75 5.71
C GLY A 67 19.58 8.03 6.71
N ARG A 68 19.82 9.29 7.07
CA ARG A 68 20.85 9.68 8.06
C ARG A 68 20.56 9.11 9.45
N TYR A 69 19.29 8.86 9.78
CA TYR A 69 18.91 8.19 11.03
C TYR A 69 19.58 6.81 11.12
N PHE A 70 19.51 6.02 10.06
CA PHE A 70 20.08 4.66 10.04
C PHE A 70 21.61 4.68 10.13
N VAL A 71 22.30 5.64 9.52
CA VAL A 71 23.77 5.79 9.70
C VAL A 71 24.15 6.02 11.15
N LYS A 72 23.41 6.88 11.86
CA LYS A 72 23.61 7.09 13.31
C LYS A 72 23.44 5.79 14.09
N LYS A 73 22.39 5.00 13.77
CA LYS A 73 22.11 3.72 14.42
C LYS A 73 23.13 2.62 14.07
N ILE A 74 23.69 2.63 12.85
CA ILE A 74 24.80 1.75 12.45
C ILE A 74 26.05 2.08 13.27
N ARG A 75 26.41 3.37 13.38
CA ARG A 75 27.57 3.83 14.16
C ARG A 75 27.46 3.49 15.65
N SER A 76 26.26 3.57 16.23
CA SER A 76 26.00 3.20 17.62
C SER A 76 25.83 1.69 17.83
N LYS A 77 25.95 0.87 16.77
CA LYS A 77 25.77 -0.59 16.79
C LYS A 77 24.35 -1.02 17.25
N SER A 78 23.36 -0.13 17.11
CA SER A 78 21.94 -0.45 17.34
C SER A 78 21.25 -1.00 16.10
N PHE A 79 21.83 -0.76 14.92
CA PHE A 79 21.35 -1.28 13.64
C PHE A 79 22.48 -1.94 12.86
N PHE A 80 22.21 -3.13 12.36
CA PHE A 80 23.08 -3.84 11.41
C PHE A 80 22.26 -4.26 10.21
N CYS A 81 22.62 -3.87 8.99
CA CYS A 81 21.91 -4.26 7.78
C CYS A 81 22.80 -5.08 6.84
N THR A 82 22.21 -6.16 6.28
CA THR A 82 22.95 -7.13 5.48
C THR A 82 22.04 -7.88 4.49
N VAL A 83 22.64 -8.49 3.47
CA VAL A 83 21.97 -9.47 2.60
C VAL A 83 22.10 -10.90 3.12
N ASN A 84 22.90 -11.12 4.17
CA ASN A 84 23.23 -12.44 4.69
C ASN A 84 22.26 -12.87 5.80
N PHE A 85 21.45 -13.88 5.55
CA PHE A 85 20.49 -14.45 6.50
C PHE A 85 21.14 -15.10 7.72
N ALA A 86 22.42 -15.51 7.65
CA ALA A 86 23.14 -16.08 8.80
C ALA A 86 23.17 -15.14 10.02
N ALA A 87 23.08 -13.82 9.80
CA ALA A 87 23.00 -12.85 10.89
C ALA A 87 21.77 -13.05 11.80
N LEU A 88 20.70 -13.64 11.28
CA LEU A 88 19.46 -13.91 12.03
C LEU A 88 19.62 -14.97 13.13
N SER A 89 20.70 -15.75 13.14
CA SER A 89 21.02 -16.66 14.24
C SER A 89 21.21 -15.92 15.58
N GLN A 90 21.53 -14.62 15.53
CA GLN A 90 21.66 -13.77 16.73
C GLN A 90 20.34 -13.12 17.16
N ALA A 91 19.29 -13.20 16.36
CA ALA A 91 18.01 -12.59 16.65
C ALA A 91 17.22 -13.40 17.71
N HIS A 92 16.52 -12.72 18.58
CA HIS A 92 15.55 -13.27 19.53
C HIS A 92 14.15 -13.32 18.93
N ALA A 93 13.79 -12.32 18.13
CA ALA A 93 12.63 -12.39 17.26
C ALA A 93 13.04 -12.10 15.82
N ILE A 94 12.33 -12.72 14.85
CA ILE A 94 12.48 -12.49 13.41
C ILE A 94 11.13 -12.07 12.87
N VAL A 95 11.04 -10.84 12.35
CA VAL A 95 9.83 -10.29 11.75
C VAL A 95 9.97 -10.32 10.23
N ILE A 96 9.00 -10.95 9.57
CA ILE A 96 8.99 -11.15 8.11
C ILE A 96 8.04 -10.13 7.48
N CYS A 97 8.61 -9.19 6.69
CA CYS A 97 7.91 -8.09 6.03
C CYS A 97 8.15 -8.12 4.50
N VAL A 98 8.02 -9.28 3.89
CA VAL A 98 8.26 -9.46 2.47
C VAL A 98 6.99 -9.28 1.64
N PRO A 99 7.09 -8.92 0.34
CA PRO A 99 5.92 -8.75 -0.52
C PRO A 99 5.10 -10.04 -0.67
N THR A 100 3.80 -9.86 -0.83
CA THR A 100 2.84 -10.93 -1.12
C THR A 100 1.90 -10.47 -2.25
N PRO A 101 2.36 -10.46 -3.51
CA PRO A 101 1.55 -10.05 -4.65
C PRO A 101 0.54 -11.14 -5.06
N LEU A 102 -0.34 -10.80 -6.01
CA LEU A 102 -1.12 -11.79 -6.74
C LEU A 102 -0.38 -12.25 -8.00
N THR A 103 -0.64 -13.49 -8.39
CA THR A 103 -0.31 -13.97 -9.74
C THR A 103 -1.24 -13.30 -10.78
N LYS A 104 -0.92 -13.47 -12.09
CA LYS A 104 -1.79 -13.00 -13.18
C LYS A 104 -3.21 -13.60 -13.14
N TYR A 105 -3.41 -14.69 -12.41
CA TYR A 105 -4.70 -15.36 -12.21
C TYR A 105 -5.43 -14.91 -10.96
N ARG A 106 -4.93 -13.86 -10.27
CA ARG A 106 -5.45 -13.34 -8.99
C ARG A 106 -5.40 -14.38 -7.86
N GLU A 107 -4.38 -15.23 -7.87
CA GLU A 107 -4.09 -16.18 -6.80
C GLU A 107 -2.95 -15.63 -5.94
N PRO A 108 -2.92 -15.94 -4.62
CA PRO A 108 -1.84 -15.52 -3.73
C PRO A 108 -0.46 -16.03 -4.20
N ASP A 109 0.50 -15.13 -4.39
CA ASP A 109 1.90 -15.51 -4.60
C ASP A 109 2.68 -15.41 -3.28
N LEU A 110 2.75 -16.51 -2.58
CA LEU A 110 3.50 -16.65 -1.32
C LEU A 110 4.96 -17.09 -1.53
N SER A 111 5.45 -17.07 -2.75
CA SER A 111 6.82 -17.51 -3.08
C SER A 111 7.89 -16.73 -2.32
N PHE A 112 7.67 -15.43 -2.06
CA PHE A 112 8.60 -14.62 -1.27
C PHE A 112 8.64 -15.06 0.19
N VAL A 113 7.50 -15.37 0.80
CA VAL A 113 7.42 -15.89 2.17
C VAL A 113 8.07 -17.26 2.25
N ALA A 114 7.78 -18.16 1.31
CA ALA A 114 8.37 -19.49 1.25
C ALA A 114 9.90 -19.46 1.08
N LYS A 115 10.42 -18.61 0.18
CA LYS A 115 11.87 -18.41 -0.03
C LYS A 115 12.52 -17.80 1.21
N THR A 116 11.85 -16.87 1.87
CA THR A 116 12.34 -16.27 3.11
C THR A 116 12.42 -17.31 4.23
N ALA A 117 11.36 -18.08 4.43
CA ALA A 117 11.38 -19.20 5.41
C ALA A 117 12.52 -20.18 5.12
N ALA A 118 12.69 -20.60 3.88
CA ALA A 118 13.80 -21.49 3.47
C ALA A 118 15.19 -20.87 3.76
N SER A 119 15.33 -19.55 3.61
CA SER A 119 16.58 -18.83 3.91
C SER A 119 16.84 -18.66 5.41
N ILE A 120 15.78 -18.63 6.24
CA ILE A 120 15.88 -18.54 7.70
C ILE A 120 16.24 -19.91 8.31
N VAL A 121 15.66 -20.99 7.81
CA VAL A 121 15.75 -22.36 8.35
C VAL A 121 17.18 -22.78 8.73
N PRO A 122 18.24 -22.60 7.91
CA PRO A 122 19.60 -23.03 8.26
C PRO A 122 20.20 -22.25 9.45
N HIS A 123 19.58 -21.15 9.87
CA HIS A 123 20.09 -20.23 10.87
C HIS A 123 19.18 -20.14 12.11
N MET A 124 18.13 -20.96 12.15
CA MET A 124 17.22 -21.01 13.29
C MET A 124 17.90 -21.62 14.51
N ARG A 125 17.49 -21.16 15.67
CA ARG A 125 17.91 -21.70 16.97
C ARG A 125 16.72 -21.80 17.94
N ARG A 126 16.89 -22.59 18.98
CA ARG A 126 15.90 -22.66 20.06
C ARG A 126 15.70 -21.30 20.74
N GLY A 127 14.49 -21.05 21.21
CA GLY A 127 14.13 -19.81 21.89
C GLY A 127 14.04 -18.59 20.94
N GLN A 128 13.58 -18.77 19.71
CA GLN A 128 13.28 -17.68 18.80
C GLN A 128 11.78 -17.52 18.61
N LEU A 129 11.33 -16.27 18.47
CA LEU A 129 9.99 -15.91 18.02
C LEU A 129 10.05 -15.52 16.54
N VAL A 130 9.25 -16.15 15.69
CA VAL A 130 9.10 -15.74 14.27
C VAL A 130 7.72 -15.11 14.10
N ILE A 131 7.67 -13.90 13.54
CA ILE A 131 6.44 -13.16 13.34
C ILE A 131 6.28 -12.89 11.84
N LEU A 132 5.13 -13.27 11.28
CA LEU A 132 4.76 -12.88 9.92
C LEU A 132 3.94 -11.59 9.97
N GLU A 133 4.40 -10.55 9.27
CA GLU A 133 3.65 -9.30 9.08
C GLU A 133 3.12 -9.12 7.66
N SER A 134 3.65 -9.88 6.70
CA SER A 134 3.17 -9.85 5.33
C SER A 134 1.68 -10.22 5.27
N THR A 135 0.89 -9.48 4.50
CA THR A 135 -0.54 -9.77 4.32
C THR A 135 -0.73 -11.11 3.61
N THR A 136 -1.58 -11.96 4.17
CA THR A 136 -1.85 -13.31 3.68
C THR A 136 -3.30 -13.70 3.96
N TYR A 137 -3.75 -14.87 3.46
CA TYR A 137 -5.06 -15.42 3.79
C TYR A 137 -5.06 -16.07 5.18
N PRO A 138 -6.22 -16.13 5.87
CA PRO A 138 -6.34 -16.80 7.16
C PRO A 138 -5.93 -18.28 7.08
N GLY A 139 -4.96 -18.68 7.91
CA GLY A 139 -4.38 -20.02 7.92
C GLY A 139 -2.96 -20.11 7.35
N THR A 140 -2.47 -19.11 6.62
CA THR A 140 -1.14 -19.13 5.98
C THR A 140 -0.02 -19.41 6.98
N THR A 141 -0.06 -18.82 8.16
CA THR A 141 0.97 -19.03 9.20
C THR A 141 1.05 -20.50 9.59
N ALA A 142 -0.10 -21.13 9.82
CA ALA A 142 -0.18 -22.53 10.23
C ALA A 142 0.12 -23.50 9.10
N GLU A 143 -0.42 -23.25 7.91
CA GLU A 143 -0.41 -24.19 6.80
C GLU A 143 0.90 -24.14 6.00
N MET A 144 1.56 -22.97 5.95
CA MET A 144 2.74 -22.81 5.11
C MET A 144 4.00 -22.41 5.90
N LEU A 145 3.90 -21.38 6.78
CA LEU A 145 5.10 -20.86 7.45
C LEU A 145 5.62 -21.85 8.49
N VAL A 146 4.78 -22.36 9.38
CA VAL A 146 5.20 -23.31 10.44
C VAL A 146 5.82 -24.56 9.85
N PRO A 147 5.19 -25.27 8.87
CA PRO A 147 5.80 -26.45 8.27
C PRO A 147 7.13 -26.15 7.54
N ALA A 148 7.26 -24.94 6.96
CA ALA A 148 8.51 -24.54 6.33
C ALA A 148 9.64 -24.36 7.35
N LEU A 149 9.35 -23.72 8.51
CA LEU A 149 10.33 -23.48 9.58
C LEU A 149 10.70 -24.76 10.33
N GLU A 150 9.79 -25.72 10.49
CA GLU A 150 10.06 -27.02 11.13
C GLU A 150 11.05 -27.89 10.34
N LYS A 151 11.33 -27.57 9.07
CA LYS A 151 12.42 -28.19 8.31
C LYS A 151 13.81 -27.94 8.91
N SER A 152 13.93 -27.01 9.85
CA SER A 152 15.13 -26.82 10.69
C SER A 152 15.39 -27.97 11.65
N GLY A 153 14.44 -28.87 11.85
CA GLY A 153 14.46 -29.92 12.86
C GLY A 153 13.96 -29.48 14.23
N LEU A 154 13.62 -28.19 14.41
CA LEU A 154 13.03 -27.62 15.62
C LEU A 154 11.51 -27.75 15.56
N LYS A 155 10.85 -27.76 16.73
CA LYS A 155 9.40 -27.88 16.87
C LYS A 155 8.76 -26.57 17.29
N CYS A 156 7.73 -26.14 16.57
CA CYS A 156 6.92 -24.99 16.92
C CYS A 156 6.18 -25.24 18.25
N GLY A 157 6.09 -24.23 19.10
CA GLY A 157 5.46 -24.28 20.41
C GLY A 157 6.34 -24.82 21.53
N SER A 158 7.51 -25.40 21.19
CA SER A 158 8.46 -25.91 22.20
C SER A 158 9.88 -25.42 22.00
N ASP A 159 10.41 -25.48 20.79
CA ASP A 159 11.76 -25.04 20.48
C ASP A 159 11.81 -23.62 19.95
N PHE A 160 10.78 -23.21 19.21
CA PHE A 160 10.57 -21.85 18.71
C PHE A 160 9.07 -21.51 18.71
N PHE A 161 8.75 -20.25 18.56
CA PHE A 161 7.39 -19.75 18.64
C PHE A 161 7.04 -18.98 17.36
N VAL A 162 5.76 -19.03 16.94
CA VAL A 162 5.30 -18.34 15.75
C VAL A 162 4.05 -17.52 16.02
N ALA A 163 4.04 -16.29 15.55
CA ALA A 163 2.91 -15.38 15.65
C ALA A 163 2.66 -14.69 14.30
N PHE A 164 1.48 -14.11 14.18
CA PHE A 164 1.11 -13.21 13.10
C PHE A 164 0.72 -11.84 13.66
N SER A 165 1.16 -10.78 13.00
CA SER A 165 0.76 -9.43 13.33
C SER A 165 0.66 -8.60 12.06
N PRO A 166 -0.56 -8.24 11.61
CA PRO A 166 -0.73 -7.50 10.37
C PRO A 166 -0.13 -6.10 10.44
N GLU A 167 0.47 -5.66 9.33
CA GLU A 167 0.82 -4.26 9.17
C GLU A 167 -0.44 -3.44 8.86
N ARG A 168 -0.63 -2.33 9.58
CA ARG A 168 -1.81 -1.46 9.50
C ARG A 168 -1.46 -0.01 9.18
N GLU A 169 -0.17 0.29 8.94
CA GLU A 169 0.30 1.62 8.60
C GLU A 169 -0.31 2.10 7.27
N ASP A 170 -0.62 3.37 7.20
CA ASP A 170 -1.04 4.07 5.99
C ASP A 170 0.07 5.02 5.53
N PRO A 171 0.97 4.58 4.62
CA PRO A 171 2.11 5.38 4.20
C PRO A 171 1.69 6.77 3.70
N GLY A 172 2.37 7.80 4.21
CA GLY A 172 2.06 9.20 3.88
C GLY A 172 0.89 9.80 4.70
N ASN A 173 0.36 9.08 5.68
CA ASN A 173 -0.62 9.64 6.62
C ASN A 173 0.09 10.57 7.62
N PRO A 174 -0.33 11.83 7.79
CA PRO A 174 0.31 12.76 8.71
C PRO A 174 -0.15 12.61 10.17
N GLU A 175 -1.28 11.93 10.41
CA GLU A 175 -1.92 11.84 11.73
C GLU A 175 -1.53 10.56 12.48
N PHE A 176 -1.20 9.48 11.76
CA PHE A 176 -0.93 8.17 12.33
C PHE A 176 0.42 7.62 11.84
N ASP A 177 1.16 7.06 12.75
CA ASP A 177 2.44 6.39 12.51
C ASP A 177 2.46 4.97 13.10
N THR A 178 3.54 4.23 12.86
CA THR A 178 3.71 2.86 13.39
C THR A 178 3.52 2.76 14.90
N TYR A 179 3.86 3.81 15.68
CA TYR A 179 3.72 3.80 17.13
C TYR A 179 2.27 3.99 17.59
N SER A 180 1.54 4.90 16.95
CA SER A 180 0.19 5.33 17.37
C SER A 180 -0.93 4.38 16.93
N ILE A 181 -0.69 3.56 15.90
CA ILE A 181 -1.69 2.60 15.41
C ILE A 181 -1.69 1.35 16.30
N PRO A 182 -2.84 0.95 16.90
CA PRO A 182 -2.93 -0.29 17.68
C PRO A 182 -2.51 -1.51 16.85
N LYS A 183 -1.59 -2.32 17.37
CA LYS A 183 -1.06 -3.51 16.69
C LYS A 183 -1.86 -4.75 17.07
N VAL A 184 -2.43 -5.46 16.09
CA VAL A 184 -3.13 -6.72 16.32
C VAL A 184 -2.12 -7.87 16.36
N VAL A 185 -2.25 -8.79 17.30
CA VAL A 185 -1.33 -9.92 17.50
C VAL A 185 -2.10 -11.21 17.76
N GLY A 186 -1.77 -12.27 17.02
CA GLY A 186 -2.25 -13.62 17.23
C GLY A 186 -1.10 -14.63 17.21
N GLY A 187 -1.08 -15.58 18.13
CA GLY A 187 -0.07 -16.63 18.21
C GLY A 187 -0.56 -17.95 17.62
N MET A 188 0.39 -18.86 17.30
CA MET A 188 0.07 -20.27 17.01
C MET A 188 -0.36 -21.03 18.27
N ASP A 189 0.11 -20.56 19.42
CA ASP A 189 -0.26 -21.01 20.76
C ASP A 189 -0.25 -19.83 21.71
N ASP A 190 -0.63 -20.07 22.99
CA ASP A 190 -0.71 -19.04 24.01
C ASP A 190 0.66 -18.41 24.31
N MET A 191 1.73 -19.21 24.37
CA MET A 191 3.08 -18.72 24.64
C MET A 191 3.55 -17.82 23.48
N ALA A 192 3.35 -18.23 22.23
CA ALA A 192 3.68 -17.42 21.06
C ALA A 192 2.95 -16.07 21.07
N ARG A 193 1.66 -16.09 21.46
CA ARG A 193 0.84 -14.89 21.58
C ARG A 193 1.38 -13.96 22.67
N GLU A 194 1.67 -14.49 23.87
CA GLU A 194 2.20 -13.72 24.98
C GLU A 194 3.57 -13.10 24.66
N LEU A 195 4.45 -13.86 24.03
CA LEU A 195 5.76 -13.37 23.58
C LEU A 195 5.64 -12.21 22.56
N ALA A 196 4.73 -12.35 21.60
CA ALA A 196 4.51 -11.31 20.60
C ALA A 196 3.86 -10.06 21.23
N VAL A 197 2.93 -10.23 22.19
CA VAL A 197 2.36 -9.11 22.97
C VAL A 197 3.43 -8.42 23.80
N ALA A 198 4.30 -9.16 24.49
CA ALA A 198 5.39 -8.59 25.27
C ALA A 198 6.38 -7.80 24.40
N PHE A 199 6.69 -8.31 23.20
CA PHE A 199 7.54 -7.62 22.24
C PHE A 199 6.89 -6.34 21.72
N TYR A 200 5.69 -6.43 21.08
CA TYR A 200 5.03 -5.26 20.48
C TYR A 200 4.58 -4.24 21.51
N GLY A 201 4.21 -4.65 22.73
CA GLY A 201 3.87 -3.72 23.80
C GLY A 201 5.02 -2.80 24.24
N ARG A 202 6.26 -3.07 23.77
CA ARG A 202 7.42 -2.17 23.95
C ARG A 202 7.65 -1.28 22.73
N VAL A 203 7.01 -1.58 21.59
CA VAL A 203 7.25 -0.92 20.31
C VAL A 203 6.13 0.05 19.94
N VAL A 204 4.88 -0.31 20.24
CA VAL A 204 3.68 0.47 19.88
C VAL A 204 2.91 0.89 21.14
N SER A 205 2.02 1.87 21.00
CA SER A 205 1.22 2.42 22.11
C SER A 205 0.18 1.42 22.65
N GLU A 206 -0.35 0.55 21.80
CA GLU A 206 -1.40 -0.40 22.17
C GLU A 206 -1.26 -1.71 21.38
N VAL A 207 -1.50 -2.84 22.04
CA VAL A 207 -1.55 -4.17 21.41
C VAL A 207 -2.90 -4.81 21.65
N VAL A 208 -3.56 -5.18 20.56
CA VAL A 208 -4.83 -5.91 20.58
C VAL A 208 -4.54 -7.39 20.36
N SER A 209 -4.62 -8.16 21.43
CA SER A 209 -4.40 -9.60 21.38
C SER A 209 -5.65 -10.33 20.90
N VAL A 210 -5.50 -11.23 19.93
CA VAL A 210 -6.58 -12.10 19.44
C VAL A 210 -6.24 -13.57 19.66
N SER A 211 -7.25 -14.44 19.54
CA SER A 211 -7.17 -15.85 19.95
C SER A 211 -6.18 -16.70 19.16
N SER A 212 -5.88 -16.33 17.91
CA SER A 212 -5.00 -17.14 17.04
C SER A 212 -4.34 -16.30 15.94
N ALA A 213 -3.28 -16.82 15.34
CA ALA A 213 -2.66 -16.24 14.15
C ALA A 213 -3.68 -16.10 13.00
N ALA A 214 -4.53 -17.10 12.78
CA ALA A 214 -5.57 -17.06 11.74
C ALA A 214 -6.60 -15.94 11.98
N THR A 215 -6.96 -15.66 13.23
CA THR A 215 -7.82 -14.53 13.58
C THR A 215 -7.15 -13.19 13.25
N ALA A 216 -5.85 -13.05 13.56
CA ALA A 216 -5.10 -11.83 13.24
C ALA A 216 -4.95 -11.62 11.71
N GLU A 217 -4.74 -12.70 10.94
CA GLU A 217 -4.74 -12.70 9.46
C GLU A 217 -6.11 -12.24 8.94
N ALA A 218 -7.20 -12.77 9.51
CA ALA A 218 -8.57 -12.41 9.13
C ALA A 218 -8.89 -10.93 9.39
N VAL A 219 -8.38 -10.33 10.46
CA VAL A 219 -8.59 -8.90 10.77
C VAL A 219 -8.09 -8.04 9.62
N LYS A 220 -6.85 -8.26 9.15
CA LYS A 220 -6.25 -7.47 8.06
C LYS A 220 -7.08 -7.56 6.78
N ILE A 221 -7.46 -8.77 6.40
CA ILE A 221 -8.26 -9.01 5.21
C ILE A 221 -9.63 -8.32 5.33
N THR A 222 -10.26 -8.40 6.50
CA THR A 222 -11.56 -7.75 6.76
C THR A 222 -11.47 -6.23 6.60
N GLU A 223 -10.43 -5.58 7.12
CA GLU A 223 -10.20 -4.14 6.98
C GLU A 223 -10.10 -3.72 5.50
N ASN A 224 -9.37 -4.50 4.69
CA ASN A 224 -9.18 -4.19 3.28
C ASN A 224 -10.41 -4.52 2.43
N ILE A 225 -11.15 -5.60 2.76
CA ILE A 225 -12.46 -5.91 2.15
C ILE A 225 -13.46 -4.79 2.44
N PHE A 226 -13.57 -4.36 3.69
CA PHE A 226 -14.46 -3.26 4.08
C PHE A 226 -14.21 -2.02 3.22
N ARG A 227 -12.95 -1.64 3.04
CA ARG A 227 -12.57 -0.50 2.21
C ARG A 227 -12.92 -0.72 0.74
N SER A 228 -12.57 -1.87 0.17
CA SER A 228 -12.84 -2.21 -1.23
C SER A 228 -14.34 -2.20 -1.57
N VAL A 229 -15.17 -2.79 -0.70
CA VAL A 229 -16.63 -2.87 -0.88
C VAL A 229 -17.27 -1.49 -0.79
N ASN A 230 -16.89 -0.68 0.20
CA ASN A 230 -17.47 0.66 0.36
C ASN A 230 -17.03 1.64 -0.75
N ILE A 231 -15.81 1.49 -1.29
CA ILE A 231 -15.40 2.26 -2.49
C ILE A 231 -16.22 1.80 -3.71
N ALA A 232 -16.45 0.50 -3.88
CA ALA A 232 -17.28 0.00 -4.97
C ALA A 232 -18.73 0.53 -4.85
N LEU A 233 -19.29 0.52 -3.66
CA LEU A 233 -20.62 1.08 -3.40
C LEU A 233 -20.71 2.56 -3.80
N VAL A 234 -19.77 3.40 -3.38
CA VAL A 234 -19.83 4.82 -3.73
C VAL A 234 -19.52 5.07 -5.20
N ASN A 235 -18.72 4.20 -5.86
CA ASN A 235 -18.54 4.23 -7.31
C ASN A 235 -19.83 3.89 -8.06
N GLU A 236 -20.56 2.86 -7.64
CA GLU A 236 -21.88 2.50 -8.19
C GLU A 236 -22.88 3.64 -7.99
N LEU A 237 -22.96 4.21 -6.78
CA LEU A 237 -23.81 5.37 -6.49
C LEU A 237 -23.48 6.57 -7.38
N LYS A 238 -22.18 6.79 -7.71
CA LYS A 238 -21.77 7.82 -8.66
C LYS A 238 -22.41 7.62 -10.05
N LEU A 239 -22.46 6.37 -10.54
CA LEU A 239 -23.06 6.07 -11.83
C LEU A 239 -24.59 6.32 -11.79
N ILE A 240 -25.26 5.83 -10.75
CA ILE A 240 -26.70 5.97 -10.56
C ILE A 240 -27.08 7.47 -10.43
N PHE A 241 -26.45 8.19 -9.52
CA PHE A 241 -26.77 9.59 -9.28
C PHE A 241 -26.37 10.49 -10.46
N GLY A 242 -25.29 10.13 -11.17
CA GLY A 242 -24.92 10.79 -12.41
C GLY A 242 -26.01 10.71 -13.47
N ALA A 243 -26.65 9.55 -13.66
CA ALA A 243 -27.79 9.37 -14.55
C ALA A 243 -29.04 10.15 -14.10
N MET A 244 -29.18 10.39 -12.79
CA MET A 244 -30.27 11.18 -12.20
C MET A 244 -29.97 12.70 -12.18
N GLY A 245 -28.77 13.13 -12.57
CA GLY A 245 -28.33 14.53 -12.51
C GLY A 245 -28.00 15.02 -11.09
N ILE A 246 -27.76 14.11 -10.14
CA ILE A 246 -27.43 14.40 -8.74
C ILE A 246 -25.91 14.34 -8.56
N ASP A 247 -25.33 15.32 -7.84
CA ASP A 247 -23.90 15.32 -7.52
C ASP A 247 -23.61 14.43 -6.33
N ILE A 248 -22.91 13.29 -6.57
CA ILE A 248 -22.50 12.35 -5.52
C ILE A 248 -21.61 12.99 -4.46
N TRP A 249 -20.80 13.99 -4.81
CA TRP A 249 -19.91 14.65 -3.87
C TRP A 249 -20.71 15.44 -2.81
N GLU A 250 -21.73 16.16 -3.24
CA GLU A 250 -22.67 16.84 -2.34
C GLU A 250 -23.40 15.84 -1.43
N VAL A 251 -23.85 14.73 -1.99
CA VAL A 251 -24.51 13.66 -1.22
C VAL A 251 -23.59 13.08 -0.14
N VAL A 252 -22.34 12.76 -0.46
CA VAL A 252 -21.38 12.21 0.50
C VAL A 252 -21.03 13.24 1.58
N GLU A 253 -20.81 14.52 1.20
CA GLU A 253 -20.52 15.59 2.16
C GLU A 253 -21.68 15.85 3.11
N ALA A 254 -22.91 15.80 2.62
CA ALA A 254 -24.10 15.92 3.48
C ALA A 254 -24.27 14.69 4.38
N ALA A 255 -24.10 13.48 3.84
CA ALA A 255 -24.27 12.24 4.59
C ALA A 255 -23.26 12.07 5.72
N LYS A 256 -22.00 12.54 5.56
CA LYS A 256 -20.96 12.45 6.60
C LYS A 256 -21.26 13.31 7.84
N THR A 257 -22.20 14.25 7.75
CA THR A 257 -22.64 15.04 8.91
C THR A 257 -23.39 14.18 9.93
N LYS A 258 -23.88 12.99 9.52
CA LYS A 258 -24.51 12.04 10.43
C LYS A 258 -23.44 11.46 11.37
N PRO A 259 -23.55 11.62 12.70
CA PRO A 259 -22.49 11.28 13.65
C PRO A 259 -22.32 9.77 13.89
N PHE A 260 -23.17 8.92 13.34
CA PHE A 260 -23.16 7.46 13.51
C PHE A 260 -23.72 6.74 12.27
N GLY A 261 -23.28 5.50 12.08
CA GLY A 261 -23.83 4.60 11.05
C GLY A 261 -23.49 4.98 9.61
N TYR A 262 -22.59 5.94 9.41
CA TYR A 262 -22.06 6.31 8.09
C TYR A 262 -20.58 6.66 8.20
N MET A 263 -19.75 6.02 7.37
CA MET A 263 -18.35 6.35 7.17
C MET A 263 -18.20 6.82 5.72
N PRO A 264 -17.72 8.05 5.47
CA PRO A 264 -17.63 8.57 4.12
C PRO A 264 -16.54 7.87 3.30
N PHE A 265 -16.90 7.41 2.12
CA PHE A 265 -16.02 7.02 1.04
C PHE A 265 -16.29 7.88 -0.18
N TYR A 266 -15.29 8.07 -1.03
CA TYR A 266 -15.40 8.93 -2.18
C TYR A 266 -15.18 8.14 -3.47
N PRO A 267 -15.96 8.44 -4.54
CA PRO A 267 -15.79 7.77 -5.81
C PRO A 267 -14.45 8.16 -6.45
N GLY A 268 -13.89 7.24 -7.22
CA GLY A 268 -12.63 7.43 -7.93
C GLY A 268 -12.59 6.68 -9.26
N PRO A 269 -11.50 6.83 -10.02
CA PRO A 269 -11.34 6.20 -11.33
C PRO A 269 -10.97 4.71 -11.25
N GLY A 270 -11.04 4.12 -10.09
CA GLY A 270 -10.66 2.74 -9.76
C GLY A 270 -9.89 2.64 -8.45
N LEU A 271 -9.37 1.46 -8.19
CA LEU A 271 -8.51 1.19 -7.03
C LEU A 271 -7.06 1.07 -7.46
N GLY A 272 -6.16 1.60 -6.64
CA GLY A 272 -4.73 1.46 -6.81
C GLY A 272 -4.03 1.05 -5.51
N GLY A 273 -2.71 0.86 -5.58
CA GLY A 273 -1.89 0.40 -4.47
C GLY A 273 -1.87 -1.11 -4.31
N HIS A 274 -1.05 -1.59 -3.34
CA HIS A 274 -0.83 -3.03 -3.15
C HIS A 274 -1.94 -3.76 -2.41
N CYS A 275 -2.73 -3.06 -1.58
CA CYS A 275 -3.56 -3.75 -0.60
C CYS A 275 -4.99 -3.91 -1.12
N ILE A 276 -5.67 -2.79 -1.47
CA ILE A 276 -7.11 -2.84 -1.74
C ILE A 276 -7.47 -3.59 -3.03
N PRO A 277 -6.70 -3.50 -4.13
CA PRO A 277 -6.95 -4.29 -5.33
C PRO A 277 -6.59 -5.77 -5.19
N ILE A 278 -5.79 -6.13 -4.20
CA ILE A 278 -5.10 -7.43 -4.07
C ILE A 278 -5.68 -8.27 -2.93
N ASP A 279 -5.64 -7.75 -1.70
CA ASP A 279 -5.90 -8.51 -0.48
C ASP A 279 -7.30 -9.13 -0.40
N PRO A 280 -8.39 -8.50 -0.89
CA PRO A 280 -9.71 -9.14 -0.90
C PRO A 280 -9.74 -10.47 -1.65
N PHE A 281 -8.93 -10.60 -2.72
CA PHE A 281 -8.88 -11.83 -3.50
C PHE A 281 -8.16 -12.97 -2.80
N TYR A 282 -7.32 -12.69 -1.79
CA TYR A 282 -6.78 -13.73 -0.90
C TYR A 282 -7.91 -14.50 -0.21
N LEU A 283 -8.92 -13.79 0.32
CA LEU A 283 -10.05 -14.46 0.93
C LEU A 283 -10.94 -15.15 -0.10
N SER A 284 -11.16 -14.56 -1.28
CA SER A 284 -11.91 -15.22 -2.36
C SER A 284 -11.25 -16.54 -2.80
N TRP A 285 -9.92 -16.55 -2.88
CA TRP A 285 -9.18 -17.77 -3.21
C TRP A 285 -9.30 -18.83 -2.09
N LYS A 286 -9.10 -18.43 -0.82
CA LYS A 286 -9.17 -19.34 0.33
C LYS A 286 -10.59 -19.87 0.56
N ALA A 287 -11.62 -19.04 0.36
CA ALA A 287 -13.02 -19.43 0.55
C ALA A 287 -13.47 -20.58 -0.37
N ARG A 288 -12.80 -20.76 -1.53
CA ARG A 288 -13.09 -21.89 -2.45
C ARG A 288 -12.79 -23.24 -1.82
N GLU A 289 -11.83 -23.34 -0.89
CA GLU A 289 -11.56 -24.57 -0.15
C GLU A 289 -12.74 -25.01 0.73
N TYR A 290 -13.63 -24.08 1.05
CA TYR A 290 -14.82 -24.27 1.88
C TYR A 290 -16.11 -24.24 1.07
N ASP A 291 -16.04 -24.28 -0.27
CA ASP A 291 -17.17 -24.14 -1.19
C ASP A 291 -18.01 -22.87 -0.97
N MET A 292 -17.39 -21.81 -0.49
CA MET A 292 -18.05 -20.54 -0.16
C MET A 292 -17.80 -19.47 -1.23
N PRO A 293 -18.84 -18.99 -1.95
CA PRO A 293 -18.69 -17.88 -2.90
C PRO A 293 -18.59 -16.53 -2.17
N THR A 294 -17.65 -15.69 -2.60
CA THR A 294 -17.41 -14.35 -2.02
C THR A 294 -18.10 -13.27 -2.85
N ARG A 295 -19.42 -13.22 -2.84
CA ARG A 295 -20.22 -12.35 -3.72
C ARG A 295 -19.89 -10.88 -3.62
N PHE A 296 -19.84 -10.31 -2.42
CA PHE A 296 -19.51 -8.87 -2.22
C PHE A 296 -18.10 -8.52 -2.66
N ILE A 297 -17.13 -9.39 -2.41
CA ILE A 297 -15.73 -9.16 -2.76
C ILE A 297 -15.55 -9.16 -4.28
N GLU A 298 -16.11 -10.16 -4.95
CA GLU A 298 -16.01 -10.31 -6.40
C GLU A 298 -16.74 -9.18 -7.13
N LEU A 299 -17.97 -8.84 -6.67
CA LEU A 299 -18.75 -7.73 -7.23
C LEU A 299 -18.01 -6.39 -7.04
N ALA A 300 -17.50 -6.12 -5.84
CA ALA A 300 -16.72 -4.92 -5.58
C ALA A 300 -15.48 -4.82 -6.49
N GLY A 301 -14.79 -5.94 -6.70
CA GLY A 301 -13.67 -6.01 -7.63
C GLY A 301 -14.08 -5.67 -9.07
N GLN A 302 -15.21 -6.18 -9.55
CA GLN A 302 -15.75 -5.89 -10.89
C GLN A 302 -16.10 -4.40 -11.05
N ILE A 303 -16.85 -3.84 -10.09
CA ILE A 303 -17.25 -2.42 -10.12
C ILE A 303 -16.00 -1.52 -10.17
N ASN A 304 -15.08 -1.71 -9.23
CA ASN A 304 -13.88 -0.89 -9.13
C ASN A 304 -12.97 -1.01 -10.37
N THR A 305 -12.86 -2.20 -10.97
CA THR A 305 -12.07 -2.44 -12.18
C THR A 305 -12.72 -1.82 -13.42
N SER A 306 -14.04 -1.61 -13.43
CA SER A 306 -14.75 -0.98 -14.57
C SER A 306 -14.63 0.55 -14.58
N MET A 307 -14.25 1.19 -13.48
CA MET A 307 -14.24 2.65 -13.37
C MET A 307 -13.31 3.37 -14.36
N PRO A 308 -12.11 2.87 -14.70
CA PRO A 308 -11.29 3.51 -15.72
C PRO A 308 -12.00 3.58 -17.09
N GLN A 309 -12.71 2.52 -17.51
CA GLN A 309 -13.50 2.53 -18.74
C GLN A 309 -14.62 3.57 -18.69
N HIS A 310 -15.30 3.71 -17.55
CA HIS A 310 -16.31 4.74 -17.36
C HIS A 310 -15.73 6.16 -17.54
N VAL A 311 -14.56 6.43 -16.94
CA VAL A 311 -13.88 7.73 -17.09
C VAL A 311 -13.56 8.03 -18.54
N VAL A 312 -13.03 7.05 -19.29
CA VAL A 312 -12.73 7.20 -20.72
C VAL A 312 -13.99 7.41 -21.55
N ALA A 313 -15.08 6.69 -21.22
CA ALA A 313 -16.37 6.88 -21.90
C ALA A 313 -16.93 8.30 -21.69
N VAL A 314 -16.88 8.83 -20.45
CA VAL A 314 -17.29 10.21 -20.16
C VAL A 314 -16.42 11.23 -20.90
N CYS A 315 -15.11 10.97 -20.99
CA CYS A 315 -14.19 11.83 -21.76
C CYS A 315 -14.58 11.85 -23.24
N ALA A 316 -14.80 10.67 -23.85
CA ALA A 316 -15.21 10.55 -25.25
C ALA A 316 -16.56 11.24 -25.54
N GLU A 317 -17.55 11.02 -24.67
CA GLU A 317 -18.86 11.68 -24.78
C GLU A 317 -18.74 13.20 -24.68
N THR A 318 -17.96 13.69 -23.73
CA THR A 318 -17.74 15.13 -23.54
C THR A 318 -17.08 15.78 -24.76
N LEU A 319 -16.04 15.13 -25.32
CA LEU A 319 -15.40 15.59 -26.55
C LEU A 319 -16.38 15.64 -27.73
N ASN A 320 -17.16 14.59 -27.90
CA ASN A 320 -18.15 14.50 -28.97
C ASN A 320 -19.24 15.59 -28.83
N MET A 321 -19.85 15.69 -27.66
CA MET A 321 -20.97 16.59 -27.39
C MET A 321 -20.59 18.07 -27.46
N ARG A 322 -19.39 18.44 -26.97
CA ARG A 322 -18.99 19.85 -26.84
C ARG A 322 -18.15 20.35 -28.01
N PHE A 323 -17.38 19.46 -28.62
CA PHE A 323 -16.37 19.85 -29.60
C PHE A 323 -16.53 19.13 -30.97
N SER A 324 -17.51 18.23 -31.12
CA SER A 324 -17.69 17.38 -32.28
C SER A 324 -16.40 16.61 -32.64
N LYS A 325 -15.65 16.16 -31.62
CA LYS A 325 -14.37 15.45 -31.76
C LYS A 325 -14.45 14.10 -31.07
N GLY A 326 -13.69 13.13 -31.57
CA GLY A 326 -13.46 11.85 -30.90
C GLY A 326 -12.19 11.86 -30.06
N LEU A 327 -11.91 10.74 -29.38
CA LEU A 327 -10.64 10.54 -28.70
C LEU A 327 -9.47 10.38 -29.66
N ASN A 328 -9.72 9.84 -30.87
CA ASN A 328 -8.68 9.67 -31.88
C ASN A 328 -8.11 11.02 -32.31
N GLY A 329 -6.80 11.21 -32.12
CA GLY A 329 -6.11 12.47 -32.40
C GLY A 329 -6.32 13.57 -31.34
N ALA A 330 -7.02 13.29 -30.25
CA ALA A 330 -7.13 14.21 -29.10
C ALA A 330 -5.84 14.24 -28.28
N ARG A 331 -5.50 15.40 -27.70
CA ARG A 331 -4.48 15.51 -26.65
C ARG A 331 -5.17 15.57 -25.30
N VAL A 332 -4.73 14.73 -24.36
CA VAL A 332 -5.31 14.61 -23.03
C VAL A 332 -4.20 14.82 -22.00
N LEU A 333 -4.41 15.73 -21.05
CA LEU A 333 -3.53 15.88 -19.89
C LEU A 333 -4.13 15.11 -18.71
N LEU A 334 -3.39 14.11 -18.21
CA LEU A 334 -3.70 13.40 -16.99
C LEU A 334 -3.03 14.10 -15.80
N VAL A 335 -3.82 14.58 -14.84
CA VAL A 335 -3.30 15.21 -13.62
C VAL A 335 -3.36 14.22 -12.46
N GLY A 336 -2.18 13.84 -11.97
CA GLY A 336 -1.99 12.81 -10.94
C GLY A 336 -1.79 11.42 -11.52
N LEU A 337 -0.65 10.81 -11.22
CA LEU A 337 -0.28 9.46 -11.68
C LEU A 337 -0.11 8.47 -10.53
N ALA A 338 0.25 8.95 -9.34
CA ALA A 338 0.33 8.13 -8.15
C ALA A 338 -1.06 7.56 -7.76
N TYR A 339 -1.08 6.38 -7.13
CA TYR A 339 -2.34 5.74 -6.75
C TYR A 339 -3.10 6.46 -5.63
N LYS A 340 -2.43 7.30 -4.84
CA LYS A 340 -3.04 8.19 -3.84
C LYS A 340 -2.20 9.44 -3.63
N LYS A 341 -2.77 10.44 -2.93
CA LYS A 341 -2.09 11.68 -2.58
C LYS A 341 -0.88 11.44 -1.66
N ASN A 342 0.13 12.32 -1.77
CA ASN A 342 1.32 12.36 -0.91
C ASN A 342 2.23 11.11 -1.00
N VAL A 343 2.14 10.33 -2.07
CA VAL A 343 3.03 9.20 -2.32
C VAL A 343 3.62 9.27 -3.72
N ASP A 344 4.81 8.70 -3.88
CA ASP A 344 5.52 8.50 -5.14
C ASP A 344 5.42 7.05 -5.63
N ASP A 345 4.21 6.48 -5.57
CA ASP A 345 3.96 5.08 -5.88
C ASP A 345 2.86 4.94 -6.95
N MET A 346 3.22 4.29 -8.05
CA MET A 346 2.34 4.07 -9.21
C MET A 346 1.77 2.66 -9.27
N ARG A 347 2.14 1.78 -8.34
CA ARG A 347 1.74 0.37 -8.43
C ARG A 347 0.23 0.25 -8.46
N GLU A 348 -0.27 -0.51 -9.45
CA GLU A 348 -1.71 -0.68 -9.69
C GLU A 348 -2.48 0.65 -9.80
N SER A 349 -1.81 1.75 -10.20
CA SER A 349 -2.48 3.05 -10.31
C SER A 349 -3.55 3.04 -11.40
N PRO A 350 -4.76 3.50 -11.10
CA PRO A 350 -5.79 3.75 -12.12
C PRO A 350 -5.34 4.73 -13.20
N GLY A 351 -4.41 5.65 -12.88
CA GLY A 351 -3.84 6.59 -13.85
C GLY A 351 -3.11 5.89 -14.98
N LEU A 352 -2.32 4.86 -14.71
CA LEU A 352 -1.67 4.06 -15.74
C LEU A 352 -2.70 3.36 -16.64
N LYS A 353 -3.77 2.84 -16.04
CA LYS A 353 -4.85 2.19 -16.81
C LYS A 353 -5.62 3.18 -17.67
N LEU A 354 -5.79 4.42 -17.21
CA LEU A 354 -6.39 5.49 -18.01
C LEU A 354 -5.52 5.85 -19.22
N ILE A 355 -4.20 5.98 -19.04
CA ILE A 355 -3.27 6.22 -20.15
C ILE A 355 -3.41 5.11 -21.20
N GLU A 356 -3.26 3.86 -20.79
CA GLU A 356 -3.40 2.69 -21.69
C GLU A 356 -4.71 2.72 -22.49
N LEU A 357 -5.83 3.01 -21.81
CA LEU A 357 -7.13 3.04 -22.44
C LEU A 357 -7.28 4.22 -23.42
N LEU A 358 -6.85 5.43 -23.04
CA LEU A 358 -6.93 6.63 -23.88
C LEU A 358 -6.07 6.48 -25.14
N GLU A 359 -4.84 5.99 -25.00
CA GLU A 359 -3.93 5.72 -26.12
C GLU A 359 -4.48 4.65 -27.06
N ARG A 360 -5.12 3.61 -26.50
CA ARG A 360 -5.80 2.58 -27.28
C ARG A 360 -6.93 3.15 -28.16
N TYR A 361 -7.55 4.26 -27.74
CA TYR A 361 -8.54 5.00 -28.53
C TYR A 361 -7.91 6.06 -29.43
N GLY A 362 -6.58 6.13 -29.55
CA GLY A 362 -5.85 7.02 -30.43
C GLY A 362 -5.63 8.43 -29.89
N ALA A 363 -5.80 8.65 -28.59
CA ALA A 363 -5.41 9.90 -27.94
C ALA A 363 -3.90 9.94 -27.68
N THR A 364 -3.32 11.14 -27.68
CA THR A 364 -1.99 11.41 -27.14
C THR A 364 -2.15 11.86 -25.70
N VAL A 365 -1.50 11.16 -24.75
CA VAL A 365 -1.67 11.46 -23.33
C VAL A 365 -0.38 12.02 -22.76
N ASP A 366 -0.46 13.26 -22.26
CA ASP A 366 0.55 13.85 -21.40
C ASP A 366 0.10 13.65 -19.93
N TYR A 367 1.05 13.66 -18.97
CA TYR A 367 0.69 13.62 -17.57
C TYR A 367 1.43 14.67 -16.76
N PHE A 368 0.85 15.06 -15.63
CA PHE A 368 1.48 15.91 -14.64
C PHE A 368 1.30 15.31 -13.24
N ASP A 369 2.41 15.04 -12.55
CA ASP A 369 2.41 14.61 -11.15
C ASP A 369 3.63 15.23 -10.43
N PRO A 370 3.44 15.99 -9.33
CA PRO A 370 4.54 16.65 -8.63
C PRO A 370 5.50 15.69 -7.95
N TYR A 371 5.09 14.44 -7.72
CA TYR A 371 5.90 13.41 -7.08
C TYR A 371 6.54 12.46 -8.10
N MET A 372 6.08 12.46 -9.35
CA MET A 372 6.49 11.55 -10.42
C MET A 372 6.94 12.34 -11.66
N PRO A 373 8.09 13.06 -11.58
CA PRO A 373 8.50 13.98 -12.64
C PRO A 373 8.90 13.29 -13.95
N VAL A 374 9.32 12.02 -13.89
CA VAL A 374 9.66 11.20 -15.06
C VAL A 374 9.24 9.76 -14.83
N VAL A 375 8.43 9.22 -15.71
CA VAL A 375 8.03 7.81 -15.69
C VAL A 375 8.39 7.18 -17.02
N GLY A 376 9.25 6.16 -16.98
CA GLY A 376 9.41 5.25 -18.11
C GLY A 376 8.15 4.39 -18.24
N ILE A 377 7.21 4.77 -19.08
CA ILE A 377 6.01 3.97 -19.31
C ILE A 377 6.37 2.87 -20.30
N LEU A 378 6.34 1.62 -19.84
CA LEU A 378 6.38 0.45 -20.73
C LEU A 378 5.02 0.33 -21.44
N VAL A 379 4.88 0.98 -22.56
CA VAL A 379 3.77 0.73 -23.49
C VAL A 379 4.11 -0.53 -24.28
N GLY A 380 3.21 -1.50 -24.25
CA GLY A 380 3.30 -2.84 -24.80
C GLY A 380 4.33 -3.11 -25.91
N GLY A 381 5.40 -3.84 -25.58
CA GLY A 381 6.21 -4.60 -26.55
C GLY A 381 7.25 -3.84 -27.36
N GLY A 382 7.47 -2.56 -27.15
CA GLY A 382 8.52 -1.76 -27.79
C GLY A 382 9.42 -1.12 -26.75
N GLY A 383 10.73 -1.15 -26.99
CA GLY A 383 11.76 -0.75 -26.04
C GLY A 383 11.53 0.59 -25.37
N VAL A 384 12.10 0.73 -24.19
CA VAL A 384 12.16 1.96 -23.39
C VAL A 384 12.70 3.10 -24.27
N ASP A 385 11.85 4.06 -24.58
CA ASP A 385 12.29 5.31 -25.17
C ASP A 385 12.68 6.24 -24.00
N ASP A 386 13.98 6.39 -23.77
CA ASP A 386 14.56 7.21 -22.70
C ASP A 386 14.35 8.72 -22.87
N ASP A 387 13.61 9.15 -23.92
CA ASP A 387 13.48 10.54 -24.32
C ASP A 387 12.15 11.22 -23.94
N LEU A 388 11.31 10.59 -23.11
CA LEU A 388 10.16 11.30 -22.51
C LEU A 388 10.65 12.22 -21.37
N ARG A 389 11.33 13.30 -21.73
CA ARG A 389 11.52 14.43 -20.82
C ARG A 389 10.16 15.11 -20.64
N PRO A 390 9.81 15.48 -19.38
CA PRO A 390 8.74 16.44 -19.19
C PRO A 390 9.24 17.75 -19.83
N GLU A 391 8.82 18.04 -21.04
CA GLU A 391 8.87 19.40 -21.52
C GLU A 391 7.98 20.18 -20.55
N CYS A 392 8.62 21.00 -19.72
CA CYS A 392 7.92 22.01 -18.97
C CYS A 392 7.04 22.74 -19.97
N LEU A 393 5.73 22.62 -19.83
CA LEU A 393 4.79 23.46 -20.58
C LEU A 393 5.15 24.90 -20.20
N GLU A 394 6.05 25.53 -20.94
CA GLU A 394 6.14 26.97 -21.02
C GLU A 394 4.84 27.43 -21.72
N LEU A 395 3.85 27.71 -20.90
CA LEU A 395 2.72 28.49 -21.36
C LEU A 395 3.28 29.84 -21.82
N PRO A 396 2.96 30.31 -23.03
CA PRO A 396 3.40 31.61 -23.49
C PRO A 396 2.81 32.69 -22.59
N GLY A 397 3.67 33.30 -21.76
CA GLY A 397 3.32 34.33 -20.80
C GLY A 397 3.56 33.90 -19.36
N ASN A 398 4.75 34.21 -18.88
CA ASN A 398 5.19 34.07 -17.50
C ASN A 398 4.09 34.26 -16.46
N GLU A 399 3.50 33.17 -15.98
CA GLU A 399 2.97 33.07 -14.63
C GLU A 399 2.73 31.59 -14.34
N VAL A 400 3.72 30.96 -13.69
CA VAL A 400 3.49 29.74 -12.91
C VAL A 400 2.68 30.22 -11.71
N ALA A 401 1.38 30.12 -11.78
CA ALA A 401 0.52 30.24 -10.61
C ALA A 401 0.72 28.99 -9.76
N VAL A 402 1.81 28.96 -9.00
CA VAL A 402 1.90 28.17 -7.78
C VAL A 402 0.96 28.87 -6.79
N GLY A 403 -0.30 28.53 -6.85
CA GLY A 403 -1.26 28.97 -5.85
C GLY A 403 -0.92 28.28 -4.54
N ASP A 404 -0.32 28.99 -3.60
CA ASP A 404 -0.40 28.74 -2.17
C ASP A 404 -1.87 28.87 -1.74
N GLY A 405 -2.68 27.91 -2.15
CA GLY A 405 -4.03 27.68 -1.69
C GLY A 405 -4.04 26.38 -0.95
N ALA A 406 -4.17 26.44 0.36
CA ALA A 406 -4.45 25.29 1.19
C ALA A 406 -5.59 24.46 0.57
N PHE A 407 -5.23 23.39 -0.14
CA PHE A 407 -6.18 22.36 -0.52
C PHE A 407 -6.52 21.55 0.71
N HIS A 408 -7.40 22.09 1.54
CA HIS A 408 -8.15 21.31 2.50
C HIS A 408 -9.17 20.51 1.72
N THR A 409 -8.81 19.32 1.29
CA THR A 409 -9.78 18.20 1.16
C THR A 409 -9.09 16.93 0.68
N ASN A 410 -9.50 15.83 1.26
CA ASN A 410 -9.11 14.44 1.06
C ASN A 410 -9.44 13.85 -0.34
N GLN A 411 -9.21 14.56 -1.43
CA GLN A 411 -9.71 14.14 -2.74
C GLN A 411 -8.65 14.26 -3.81
N VAL A 412 -8.24 13.12 -4.36
CA VAL A 412 -7.66 13.06 -5.71
C VAL A 412 -8.82 13.25 -6.67
N ARG A 413 -9.04 14.46 -7.14
CA ARG A 413 -9.90 14.69 -8.28
C ARG A 413 -9.06 14.47 -9.53
N MET A 414 -9.19 13.32 -10.18
CA MET A 414 -8.73 13.16 -11.54
C MET A 414 -9.71 13.92 -12.44
N GLY A 415 -9.28 15.07 -12.94
CA GLY A 415 -9.96 15.79 -14.00
C GLY A 415 -9.25 15.46 -15.32
N CYS A 416 -9.95 14.97 -16.30
CA CYS A 416 -9.44 14.99 -17.68
C CYS A 416 -9.63 16.41 -18.21
N GLU A 417 -8.54 17.17 -18.40
CA GLU A 417 -8.55 18.39 -19.19
C GLU A 417 -8.19 18.04 -20.63
N VAL A 418 -9.03 18.46 -21.57
CA VAL A 418 -8.72 18.33 -22.98
C VAL A 418 -8.35 19.70 -23.52
N VAL A 419 -7.08 19.89 -23.85
CA VAL A 419 -6.56 21.12 -24.43
C VAL A 419 -6.69 21.06 -25.95
N ALA A 420 -7.46 21.95 -26.54
CA ALA A 420 -7.54 22.11 -28.00
C ALA A 420 -6.37 22.99 -28.52
N PRO A 421 -5.74 22.68 -29.66
CA PRO A 421 -4.66 23.50 -30.21
C PRO A 421 -5.20 24.85 -30.70
N ALA A 422 -4.47 25.91 -30.40
CA ALA A 422 -4.57 27.30 -30.91
C ALA A 422 -5.99 27.88 -31.03
N GLY A 423 -6.50 28.43 -29.96
CA GLY A 423 -7.81 29.03 -29.80
C GLY A 423 -8.55 28.54 -28.54
N GLY A 424 -7.81 27.97 -27.64
CA GLY A 424 -8.12 27.06 -26.60
C GLY A 424 -9.23 27.40 -25.63
N GLU A 425 -10.29 26.62 -25.64
CA GLU A 425 -11.13 26.41 -24.47
C GLU A 425 -10.69 25.14 -23.75
N VAL A 426 -10.47 25.24 -22.46
CA VAL A 426 -10.16 24.13 -21.57
C VAL A 426 -11.46 23.43 -21.19
N VAL A 427 -11.57 22.13 -21.46
CA VAL A 427 -12.78 21.35 -21.15
C VAL A 427 -12.64 20.73 -19.76
N TYR A 428 -13.46 21.19 -18.85
CA TYR A 428 -13.61 20.55 -17.54
C TYR A 428 -14.67 19.45 -17.59
N GLY A 429 -14.36 18.25 -17.13
CA GLY A 429 -15.37 17.23 -16.90
C GLY A 429 -16.47 17.74 -15.95
N LYS A 430 -17.70 17.30 -16.13
CA LYS A 430 -18.91 17.76 -15.41
C LYS A 430 -18.81 17.82 -13.88
N ASN A 431 -17.75 17.34 -13.26
CA ASN A 431 -17.58 17.21 -11.81
C ASN A 431 -16.53 18.15 -11.19
N SER A 432 -16.06 19.18 -11.86
CA SER A 432 -15.13 20.16 -11.27
C SER A 432 -15.84 21.46 -10.88
N VAL A 433 -16.57 21.43 -9.75
CA VAL A 433 -17.22 22.61 -9.19
C VAL A 433 -16.21 23.65 -8.68
N ALA A 434 -14.96 23.26 -8.41
CA ALA A 434 -13.92 24.16 -7.90
C ALA A 434 -13.32 25.13 -8.95
N ALA A 435 -13.54 24.92 -10.26
CA ALA A 435 -12.97 25.76 -11.30
C ALA A 435 -13.88 26.94 -11.72
N ARG A 436 -15.13 27.00 -11.25
CA ARG A 436 -16.06 28.08 -11.63
C ARG A 436 -15.80 29.43 -10.96
N GLN A 437 -14.96 29.52 -9.97
CA GLN A 437 -14.78 30.80 -9.21
C GLN A 437 -13.55 31.64 -9.56
N LYS A 438 -12.66 31.21 -10.47
CA LYS A 438 -11.43 31.96 -10.77
C LYS A 438 -11.28 32.54 -12.17
N TYR A 439 -12.27 32.43 -13.05
CA TYR A 439 -12.20 32.98 -14.40
C TYR A 439 -13.37 33.94 -14.73
N VAL A 440 -13.75 34.79 -13.81
CA VAL A 440 -14.56 35.98 -14.12
C VAL A 440 -13.77 37.18 -13.60
N GLY A 441 -13.03 37.81 -14.48
CA GLY A 441 -12.37 39.10 -14.23
C GLY A 441 -10.98 39.17 -14.87
N HIS A 442 -10.95 39.48 -16.17
CA HIS A 442 -10.23 40.63 -16.71
C HIS A 442 -10.43 40.64 -18.23
N ARG A 443 -11.22 41.57 -18.65
CA ARG A 443 -11.06 42.20 -19.97
C ARG A 443 -10.03 43.30 -19.86
#